data_d5574199adbca1e8119a48b798321e2e
#
_entry.id   d5574199adbca1e8119a48b798321e2e
#
_cell.length_a   1.000
_cell.length_b   1.000
_cell.length_c   1.000
_cell.angle_alpha   90.00
_cell.angle_beta   90.00
_cell.angle_gamma   90.00
#
_symmetry.space_group_name_H-M   'P 1'
#
loop_
_entity.id
_entity.type
_entity.pdbx_description
1 polymer ?
#
loop_
_entity_poly.entity_id
_entity_poly.type
_entity_poly.pdbx_seq_one_letter_code
_entity_poly.pdbx_strand_id
1 'polypeptide(L)'
;MPYLKYTWEFVEYFYKGSPKHIGNKEDIDIVGDEFKTWTTAKWSIAPERNMKKYDHPAMFPEELVERILKLFTYKNDIVYDPFSGAGTTCTICERLDRRYIGTDISEQYCKTAIERIEYEKCLKEAPLWE
;
A
#
# COMPACT_ATOMS: atom_id res chain seq x y z
N MET A 1 -6.04 36.22 -1.06
CA MET A 1 -6.21 35.47 0.18
C MET A 1 -5.10 34.43 0.27
N PRO A 2 -4.37 34.33 1.40
CA PRO A 2 -3.40 33.27 1.58
C PRO A 2 -4.15 31.96 1.71
N TYR A 3 -3.81 30.95 0.88
CA TYR A 3 -4.34 29.61 1.00
C TYR A 3 -3.54 28.87 2.09
N LEU A 4 -4.21 28.41 3.13
CA LEU A 4 -3.62 27.50 4.10
C LEU A 4 -3.45 26.14 3.41
N LYS A 5 -2.20 25.69 3.25
CA LYS A 5 -1.92 24.31 2.84
C LYS A 5 -2.06 23.40 4.07
N TYR A 6 -2.95 22.43 3.99
CA TYR A 6 -2.93 21.31 4.93
C TYR A 6 -1.60 20.55 4.73
N THR A 7 -0.85 20.40 5.80
CA THR A 7 0.46 19.75 5.77
C THR A 7 0.43 18.35 6.34
N TRP A 8 -0.75 17.86 6.71
CA TRP A 8 -0.96 16.55 7.33
C TRP A 8 -2.35 16.01 7.02
N GLU A 9 -2.45 14.69 6.99
CA GLU A 9 -3.67 13.92 6.75
C GLU A 9 -3.81 12.86 7.84
N PHE A 10 -5.04 12.42 8.09
CA PHE A 10 -5.32 11.36 9.05
C PHE A 10 -5.44 10.02 8.33
N VAL A 11 -4.94 8.97 8.98
CA VAL A 11 -5.29 7.58 8.69
C VAL A 11 -6.19 7.12 9.81
N GLU A 12 -7.43 6.74 9.48
CA GLU A 12 -8.41 6.25 10.43
C GLU A 12 -8.57 4.74 10.26
N TYR A 13 -8.54 4.02 11.38
CA TYR A 13 -8.71 2.58 11.41
C TYR A 13 -10.05 2.22 12.03
N PHE A 14 -10.89 1.55 11.24
CA PHE A 14 -12.18 1.01 11.67
C PHE A 14 -12.15 -0.50 11.67
N TYR A 15 -12.86 -1.12 12.61
CA TYR A 15 -12.97 -2.57 12.70
C TYR A 15 -14.40 -3.02 13.04
N LYS A 16 -14.74 -4.23 12.62
CA LYS A 16 -16.03 -4.85 12.96
C LYS A 16 -15.82 -5.89 14.05
N GLY A 17 -16.44 -5.66 15.21
CA GLY A 17 -16.37 -6.59 16.36
C GLY A 17 -15.14 -6.37 17.22
N SER A 18 -14.03 -7.02 16.92
CA SER A 18 -12.77 -6.92 17.70
C SER A 18 -11.65 -6.31 16.87
N PRO A 19 -10.81 -5.43 17.45
CA PRO A 19 -9.63 -4.91 16.75
C PRO A 19 -8.52 -5.95 16.62
N LYS A 20 -8.65 -7.12 17.26
CA LYS A 20 -7.66 -8.19 17.16
C LYS A 20 -7.79 -8.90 15.83
N HIS A 21 -6.78 -8.79 15.01
CA HIS A 21 -6.63 -9.63 13.83
C HIS A 21 -6.15 -11.02 14.28
N ILE A 22 -6.78 -12.08 13.77
CA ILE A 22 -6.41 -13.45 14.07
C ILE A 22 -5.65 -14.00 12.87
N GLY A 23 -4.39 -14.35 13.06
CA GLY A 23 -3.52 -14.92 12.03
C GLY A 23 -2.37 -15.69 12.64
N ASN A 24 -1.56 -16.32 11.80
CA ASN A 24 -0.38 -17.06 12.24
C ASN A 24 0.78 -16.11 12.49
N LYS A 25 1.59 -16.40 13.52
CA LYS A 25 2.78 -15.59 13.81
C LYS A 25 3.81 -15.61 12.67
N GLU A 26 3.83 -16.69 11.90
CA GLU A 26 4.71 -16.87 10.73
C GLU A 26 4.37 -15.95 9.58
N ASP A 27 3.13 -15.46 9.52
CA ASP A 27 2.65 -14.52 8.50
C ASP A 27 2.91 -13.05 8.86
N ILE A 28 3.53 -12.79 10.01
CA ILE A 28 3.93 -11.44 10.45
C ILE A 28 5.26 -11.10 9.77
N ASP A 29 5.26 -10.01 9.01
CA ASP A 29 6.45 -9.52 8.28
C ASP A 29 6.93 -8.13 8.70
N ILE A 30 6.37 -7.59 9.78
CA ILE A 30 6.86 -6.36 10.41
C ILE A 30 7.95 -6.69 11.42
N VAL A 31 9.12 -6.06 11.29
CA VAL A 31 10.21 -6.24 12.24
C VAL A 31 10.08 -5.29 13.44
N GLY A 32 10.74 -5.65 14.58
CA GLY A 32 10.56 -4.94 15.84
C GLY A 32 10.82 -3.43 15.79
N ASP A 33 11.81 -2.98 15.03
CA ASP A 33 12.14 -1.56 14.92
C ASP A 33 11.18 -0.81 13.99
N GLU A 34 10.70 -1.44 12.90
CA GLU A 34 9.60 -0.92 12.08
C GLU A 34 8.35 -0.74 12.95
N PHE A 35 7.97 -1.78 13.72
CA PHE A 35 6.81 -1.73 14.58
C PHE A 35 6.89 -0.57 15.59
N LYS A 36 8.01 -0.44 16.30
CA LYS A 36 8.22 0.66 17.26
C LYS A 36 8.09 2.04 16.62
N THR A 37 8.64 2.19 15.41
CA THR A 37 8.64 3.46 14.70
C THR A 37 7.27 3.77 14.11
N TRP A 38 6.59 2.78 13.52
CA TRP A 38 5.35 2.99 12.79
C TRP A 38 4.11 3.03 13.69
N THR A 39 4.20 2.52 14.91
CA THR A 39 3.12 2.70 15.92
C THR A 39 3.12 4.08 16.57
N THR A 40 4.06 4.96 16.20
CA THR A 40 4.00 6.37 16.62
C THR A 40 2.86 7.09 15.89
N ALA A 41 2.24 8.06 16.56
CA ALA A 41 1.06 8.76 16.04
C ALA A 41 1.34 9.67 14.84
N LYS A 42 2.62 9.91 14.49
CA LYS A 42 3.02 10.85 13.42
C LYS A 42 4.03 10.20 12.48
N TRP A 43 3.67 10.16 11.20
CA TRP A 43 4.56 9.74 10.13
C TRP A 43 4.98 10.93 9.29
N SER A 44 6.25 10.96 8.91
CA SER A 44 6.78 11.89 7.90
C SER A 44 7.10 11.07 6.67
N ILE A 45 6.24 11.15 5.66
CA ILE A 45 6.34 10.39 4.41
C ILE A 45 6.45 11.37 3.25
N ALA A 46 7.43 11.15 2.38
CA ALA A 46 7.61 11.98 1.20
C ALA A 46 6.46 11.76 0.20
N PRO A 47 5.98 12.80 -0.49
CA PRO A 47 4.98 12.64 -1.54
C PRO A 47 5.49 11.73 -2.66
N GLU A 48 4.56 11.02 -3.32
CA GLU A 48 4.88 10.21 -4.49
C GLU A 48 5.44 11.10 -5.63
N ARG A 49 6.57 10.69 -6.20
CA ARG A 49 7.27 11.43 -7.27
C ARG A 49 6.97 10.93 -8.66
N ASN A 50 6.46 9.70 -8.78
CA ASN A 50 6.22 9.02 -10.05
C ASN A 50 4.83 9.31 -10.66
N MET A 51 4.07 10.24 -10.11
CA MET A 51 2.71 10.57 -10.58
C MET A 51 2.65 10.85 -12.08
N LYS A 52 3.65 11.57 -12.61
CA LYS A 52 3.73 11.88 -14.05
C LYS A 52 3.95 10.64 -14.91
N LYS A 53 4.69 9.65 -14.40
CA LYS A 53 4.97 8.39 -15.11
C LYS A 53 3.68 7.59 -15.34
N TYR A 54 2.76 7.67 -14.40
CA TYR A 54 1.52 6.91 -14.42
C TYR A 54 0.29 7.75 -14.85
N ASP A 55 0.52 8.99 -15.27
CA ASP A 55 -0.54 9.95 -15.68
C ASP A 55 -1.69 10.03 -14.65
N HIS A 56 -1.31 10.04 -13.37
CA HIS A 56 -2.26 10.08 -12.25
C HIS A 56 -2.04 11.35 -11.42
N PRO A 57 -3.09 12.17 -11.17
CA PRO A 57 -2.95 13.46 -10.51
C PRO A 57 -2.62 13.37 -9.01
N ALA A 58 -2.98 12.28 -8.36
CA ALA A 58 -2.77 12.08 -6.92
C ALA A 58 -2.61 10.60 -6.60
N MET A 59 -1.40 10.14 -6.35
CA MET A 59 -1.12 8.77 -5.92
C MET A 59 -0.69 8.77 -4.45
N PHE A 60 -1.10 7.74 -3.73
CA PHE A 60 -0.53 7.47 -2.42
C PHE A 60 0.95 7.11 -2.54
N PRO A 61 1.81 7.62 -1.64
CA PRO A 61 3.18 7.13 -1.53
C PRO A 61 3.18 5.64 -1.22
N GLU A 62 4.04 4.88 -1.91
CA GLU A 62 4.17 3.43 -1.68
C GLU A 62 4.50 3.12 -0.22
N GLU A 63 5.35 3.93 0.41
CA GLU A 63 5.71 3.82 1.82
C GLU A 63 4.50 3.89 2.76
N LEU A 64 3.51 4.75 2.46
CA LEU A 64 2.28 4.84 3.26
C LEU A 64 1.51 3.53 3.22
N VAL A 65 1.32 2.98 2.02
CA VAL A 65 0.60 1.72 1.82
C VAL A 65 1.35 0.56 2.47
N GLU A 66 2.66 0.49 2.32
CA GLU A 66 3.49 -0.55 2.95
C GLU A 66 3.33 -0.57 4.47
N ARG A 67 3.42 0.60 5.11
CA ARG A 67 3.26 0.71 6.57
C ARG A 67 1.87 0.26 7.03
N ILE A 68 0.82 0.68 6.32
CA ILE A 68 -0.56 0.28 6.63
C ILE A 68 -0.73 -1.23 6.49
N LEU A 69 -0.25 -1.82 5.40
CA LEU A 69 -0.36 -3.26 5.16
C LEU A 69 0.37 -4.08 6.22
N LYS A 70 1.62 -3.74 6.53
CA LYS A 70 2.40 -4.46 7.54
C LYS A 70 1.85 -4.30 8.97
N LEU A 71 1.25 -3.15 9.29
CA LEU A 71 0.67 -2.91 10.62
C LEU A 71 -0.68 -3.60 10.83
N PHE A 72 -1.51 -3.71 9.79
CA PHE A 72 -2.91 -4.09 9.91
C PHE A 72 -3.30 -5.37 9.18
N THR A 73 -2.37 -6.01 8.48
CA THR A 73 -2.62 -7.27 7.76
C THR A 73 -1.47 -8.24 7.94
N TYR A 74 -1.75 -9.53 7.74
CA TYR A 74 -0.77 -10.60 7.63
C TYR A 74 -0.49 -10.96 6.17
N LYS A 75 0.59 -11.69 5.92
CA LYS A 75 0.78 -12.35 4.61
C LYS A 75 -0.44 -13.22 4.30
N ASN A 76 -0.76 -13.34 3.01
CA ASN A 76 -1.92 -14.06 2.49
C ASN A 76 -3.31 -13.49 2.83
N ASP A 77 -3.40 -12.39 3.59
CA ASP A 77 -4.67 -11.68 3.78
C ASP A 77 -5.19 -11.12 2.45
N ILE A 78 -6.51 -10.89 2.40
CA ILE A 78 -7.15 -10.23 1.26
C ILE A 78 -7.30 -8.75 1.58
N VAL A 79 -6.76 -7.91 0.72
CA VAL A 79 -6.88 -6.46 0.76
C VAL A 79 -7.80 -6.01 -0.37
N TYR A 80 -8.79 -5.20 -0.06
CA TYR A 80 -9.69 -4.63 -1.05
C TYR A 80 -9.53 -3.11 -1.11
N ASP A 81 -9.25 -2.61 -2.31
CA ASP A 81 -9.18 -1.18 -2.60
C ASP A 81 -10.26 -0.80 -3.62
N PRO A 82 -11.36 -0.16 -3.19
CA PRO A 82 -12.46 0.20 -4.07
C PRO A 82 -12.16 1.38 -5.01
N PHE A 83 -11.04 2.07 -4.82
CA PHE A 83 -10.61 3.24 -5.59
C PHE A 83 -9.14 3.13 -5.96
N SER A 84 -8.76 2.00 -6.56
CA SER A 84 -7.36 1.59 -6.69
C SER A 84 -6.51 2.50 -7.59
N GLY A 85 -7.14 3.33 -8.43
CA GLY A 85 -6.41 4.22 -9.33
C GLY A 85 -5.36 3.48 -10.15
N ALA A 86 -4.14 4.01 -10.17
CA ALA A 86 -2.99 3.37 -10.83
C ALA A 86 -2.44 2.14 -10.07
N GLY A 87 -3.17 1.60 -9.07
CA GLY A 87 -2.93 0.31 -8.45
C GLY A 87 -1.83 0.28 -7.39
N THR A 88 -1.54 1.38 -6.71
CA THR A 88 -0.48 1.40 -5.68
C THR A 88 -0.71 0.35 -4.60
N THR A 89 -1.93 0.26 -4.05
CA THR A 89 -2.29 -0.73 -3.04
C THR A 89 -2.07 -2.16 -3.54
N CYS A 90 -2.57 -2.49 -4.73
CA CYS A 90 -2.43 -3.83 -5.30
C CYS A 90 -0.97 -4.20 -5.60
N THR A 91 -0.19 -3.24 -6.10
CA THR A 91 1.25 -3.41 -6.36
C THR A 91 2.01 -3.73 -5.08
N ILE A 92 1.76 -2.99 -3.98
CA ILE A 92 2.41 -3.25 -2.71
C ILE A 92 1.92 -4.56 -2.08
N CYS A 93 0.64 -4.90 -2.23
CA CYS A 93 0.13 -6.21 -1.82
C CYS A 93 0.86 -7.35 -2.51
N GLU A 94 1.07 -7.26 -3.83
CA GLU A 94 1.86 -8.24 -4.59
C GLU A 94 3.28 -8.33 -4.04
N ARG A 95 3.95 -7.21 -3.79
CA ARG A 95 5.31 -7.15 -3.24
C ARG A 95 5.41 -7.84 -1.88
N LEU A 96 4.40 -7.67 -1.03
CA LEU A 96 4.38 -8.12 0.36
C LEU A 96 3.63 -9.43 0.60
N ASP A 97 3.32 -10.21 -0.44
CA ASP A 97 2.61 -11.48 -0.36
C ASP A 97 1.19 -11.40 0.24
N ARG A 98 0.47 -10.31 -0.04
CA ARG A 98 -0.97 -10.21 0.22
C ARG A 98 -1.75 -10.48 -1.04
N ARG A 99 -2.95 -11.07 -0.88
CA ARG A 99 -3.94 -11.15 -1.96
C ARG A 99 -4.65 -9.82 -2.07
N TYR A 100 -5.10 -9.45 -3.24
CA TYR A 100 -5.70 -8.12 -3.44
C TYR A 100 -6.87 -8.18 -4.42
N ILE A 101 -7.78 -7.22 -4.23
CA ILE A 101 -8.85 -6.89 -5.18
C ILE A 101 -8.82 -5.36 -5.29
N GLY A 102 -8.55 -4.86 -6.49
CA GLY A 102 -8.63 -3.43 -6.80
C GLY A 102 -9.75 -3.18 -7.80
N THR A 103 -10.48 -2.10 -7.60
CA THR A 103 -11.50 -1.64 -8.56
C THR A 103 -11.33 -0.16 -8.85
N ASP A 104 -11.56 0.24 -10.10
CA ASP A 104 -11.60 1.63 -10.52
C ASP A 104 -12.56 1.81 -11.68
N ILE A 105 -13.17 2.98 -11.81
CA ILE A 105 -14.06 3.30 -12.94
C ILE A 105 -13.30 3.61 -14.23
N SER A 106 -12.01 3.94 -14.12
CA SER A 106 -11.15 4.28 -15.26
C SER A 106 -10.47 3.03 -15.81
N GLU A 107 -10.87 2.62 -17.00
CA GLU A 107 -10.21 1.52 -17.72
C GLU A 107 -8.71 1.77 -17.90
N GLN A 108 -8.30 3.04 -18.12
CA GLN A 108 -6.90 3.41 -18.27
C GLN A 108 -6.12 3.16 -16.98
N TYR A 109 -6.67 3.51 -15.83
CA TYR A 109 -6.02 3.23 -14.53
C TYR A 109 -5.95 1.74 -14.24
N CYS A 110 -6.98 0.98 -14.57
CA CYS A 110 -6.95 -0.48 -14.44
C CYS A 110 -5.82 -1.09 -15.28
N LYS A 111 -5.61 -0.64 -16.51
CA LYS A 111 -4.49 -1.10 -17.36
C LYS A 111 -3.14 -0.76 -16.74
N THR A 112 -2.96 0.47 -16.29
CA THR A 112 -1.74 0.90 -15.59
C THR A 112 -1.47 0.06 -14.32
N ALA A 113 -2.53 -0.22 -13.55
CA ALA A 113 -2.43 -1.07 -12.36
C ALA A 113 -1.96 -2.49 -12.70
N ILE A 114 -2.52 -3.10 -13.73
CA ILE A 114 -2.14 -4.45 -14.21
C ILE A 114 -0.66 -4.46 -14.63
N GLU A 115 -0.22 -3.49 -15.43
CA GLU A 115 1.19 -3.40 -15.86
C GLU A 115 2.17 -3.28 -14.68
N ARG A 116 1.81 -2.49 -13.66
CA ARG A 116 2.62 -2.35 -12.44
C ARG A 116 2.70 -3.63 -11.65
N ILE A 117 1.58 -4.34 -11.50
CA ILE A 117 1.53 -5.61 -10.79
C ILE A 117 2.34 -6.68 -11.52
N GLU A 118 2.23 -6.75 -12.84
CA GLU A 118 3.01 -7.69 -13.65
C GLU A 118 4.51 -7.41 -13.53
N TYR A 119 4.91 -6.15 -13.51
CA TYR A 119 6.30 -5.77 -13.26
C TYR A 119 6.81 -6.24 -11.89
N GLU A 120 6.02 -6.08 -10.81
CA GLU A 120 6.38 -6.60 -9.48
C GLU A 120 6.51 -8.12 -9.47
N LYS A 121 5.64 -8.85 -10.15
CA LYS A 121 5.74 -10.31 -10.30
C LYS A 121 7.05 -10.71 -11.00
N CYS A 122 7.37 -10.04 -12.09
CA CYS A 122 8.63 -10.29 -12.79
C CYS A 122 9.85 -10.03 -11.90
N LEU A 123 9.82 -9.00 -11.06
CA LEU A 123 10.91 -8.72 -10.13
C LEU A 123 11.08 -9.83 -9.07
N LYS A 124 9.97 -10.40 -8.59
CA LYS A 124 10.02 -11.52 -7.63
C LYS A 124 10.56 -12.81 -8.24
N GLU A 125 10.26 -13.05 -9.50
CA GLU A 125 10.66 -14.25 -10.23
C GLU A 125 12.08 -14.13 -10.83
N ALA A 126 12.63 -12.91 -10.88
CA ALA A 126 13.97 -12.69 -11.41
C ALA A 126 15.00 -13.42 -10.54
N PRO A 127 15.88 -14.24 -11.15
CA PRO A 127 16.93 -14.91 -10.40
C PRO A 127 17.87 -13.86 -9.79
N LEU A 128 18.18 -14.02 -8.50
CA LEU A 128 19.25 -13.26 -7.86
C LEU A 128 20.56 -13.70 -8.52
N TRP A 129 21.08 -12.88 -9.41
CA TRP A 129 22.43 -13.09 -9.95
C TRP A 129 23.42 -12.81 -8.81
N GLU A 130 24.07 -13.85 -8.35
CA GLU A 130 25.22 -13.76 -7.47
C GLU A 130 26.40 -13.06 -8.15
#